data_ffd29f7df614e7e1480c96a2a25b2005
#
_entry.id   ffd29f7df614e7e1480c96a2a25b2005
#
_cell.length_a   1.000
_cell.length_b   1.000
_cell.length_c   1.000
_cell.angle_alpha   90.00
_cell.angle_beta   90.00
_cell.angle_gamma   90.00
#
_symmetry.space_group_name_H-M   'P 1'
#
loop_
_entity.id
_entity.type
_entity.pdbx_description
1 polymer ?
#
loop_
_entity_poly.entity_id
_entity_poly.type
_entity_poly.pdbx_seq_one_letter_code
_entity_poly.pdbx_strand_id
1 'polypeptide(L)' 'MIDYSEMKMNIQKLNEQVYSYMNARNVVAAQQAAEKLEMSAMMLKKYIDWIVIHK' A
#
# COMPACT_ATOMS: atom_id res chain seq x y z
N MET A 1 -16.67 2.30 9.10
CA MET A 1 -16.10 0.95 8.91
C MET A 1 -15.06 0.98 7.80
N ILE A 2 -13.89 0.39 8.03
CA ILE A 2 -12.84 0.34 7.02
C ILE A 2 -13.15 -0.77 6.02
N ASP A 3 -13.13 -0.42 4.73
CA ASP A 3 -13.37 -1.39 3.67
C ASP A 3 -12.05 -2.11 3.35
N TYR A 4 -11.95 -3.35 3.81
CA TYR A 4 -10.76 -4.16 3.60
C TYR A 4 -10.48 -4.40 2.11
N SER A 5 -11.53 -4.58 1.31
CA SER A 5 -11.37 -4.78 -0.13
C SER A 5 -10.75 -3.57 -0.81
N GLU A 6 -11.16 -2.38 -0.39
CA GLU A 6 -10.60 -1.14 -0.92
C GLU A 6 -9.12 -1.00 -0.58
N MET A 7 -8.75 -1.34 0.66
CA MET A 7 -7.34 -1.32 1.08
C MET A 7 -6.50 -2.27 0.23
N LYS A 8 -7.02 -3.47 -0.03
CA LYS A 8 -6.34 -4.46 -0.86
C LYS A 8 -6.13 -3.93 -2.29
N MET A 9 -7.17 -3.33 -2.87
CA MET A 9 -7.09 -2.78 -4.23
C MET A 9 -6.06 -1.65 -4.31
N ASN A 10 -6.03 -0.78 -3.32
CA ASN A 10 -5.08 0.33 -3.27
C ASN A 10 -3.64 -0.18 -3.20
N ILE A 11 -3.39 -1.19 -2.39
CA ILE A 11 -2.06 -1.78 -2.25
C ILE A 11 -1.63 -2.43 -3.57
N GLN A 12 -2.52 -3.18 -4.21
CA GLN A 12 -2.22 -3.80 -5.51
C GLN A 12 -1.92 -2.75 -6.57
N LYS A 13 -2.71 -1.68 -6.62
CA LYS A 13 -2.51 -0.61 -7.59
C LYS A 13 -1.17 0.08 -7.40
N LEU A 14 -0.82 0.38 -6.15
CA LEU A 14 0.46 1.02 -5.84
C LEU A 14 1.64 0.10 -6.18
N ASN A 15 1.49 -1.19 -5.90
CA ASN A 15 2.52 -2.16 -6.26
C ASN A 15 2.75 -2.21 -7.78
N GLU A 16 1.68 -2.20 -8.56
CA GLU A 16 1.77 -2.17 -10.01
C GLU A 16 2.43 -0.88 -10.50
N GLN A 17 2.13 0.25 -9.86
CA GLN A 17 2.74 1.52 -10.20
C GLN A 17 4.25 1.50 -9.96
N VAL A 18 4.70 0.91 -8.86
CA VAL A 18 6.14 0.79 -8.58
C VAL A 18 6.82 0.00 -9.70
N TYR A 19 6.26 -1.14 -10.08
CA TYR A 19 6.81 -1.95 -11.17
C TYR A 19 6.85 -1.18 -12.49
N SER A 20 5.76 -0.49 -12.81
CA SER A 20 5.67 0.29 -14.05
C SER A 20 6.74 1.38 -14.11
N TYR A 21 6.91 2.12 -13.01
CA TYR A 21 7.91 3.19 -12.96
C TYR A 21 9.33 2.63 -13.02
N MET A 22 9.59 1.49 -12.38
CA MET A 22 10.90 0.86 -12.44
C MET A 22 11.23 0.38 -13.85
N ASN A 23 10.25 -0.17 -14.57
CA ASN A 23 10.43 -0.59 -15.95
C ASN A 23 10.71 0.59 -16.88
N ALA A 24 10.11 1.74 -16.58
CA ALA A 24 10.35 2.98 -17.33
C ALA A 24 11.60 3.71 -16.86
N ARG A 25 12.30 3.17 -15.87
CA ARG A 25 13.49 3.77 -15.24
C ARG A 25 13.22 5.13 -14.63
N ASN A 26 11.97 5.36 -14.22
CA ASN A 26 11.59 6.58 -13.51
C ASN A 26 11.71 6.34 -12.01
N VAL A 27 12.93 6.41 -11.52
CA VAL A 27 13.27 6.03 -10.14
C VAL A 27 12.59 6.94 -9.12
N VAL A 28 12.49 8.25 -9.42
CA VAL A 28 11.85 9.20 -8.49
C VAL A 28 10.38 8.88 -8.32
N ALA A 29 9.66 8.62 -9.41
CA ALA A 29 8.26 8.26 -9.33
C ALA A 29 8.07 6.91 -8.64
N ALA A 30 8.97 5.96 -8.88
CA ALA A 30 8.95 4.66 -8.21
C ALA A 30 9.12 4.82 -6.71
N GLN A 31 10.03 5.69 -6.28
CA GLN A 31 10.25 5.97 -4.86
C GLN A 31 8.99 6.54 -4.20
N GLN A 32 8.35 7.51 -4.86
CA GLN A 32 7.11 8.10 -4.34
C GLN A 32 5.99 7.08 -4.22
N ALA A 33 5.84 6.23 -5.23
CA ALA A 33 4.84 5.17 -5.19
C ALA A 33 5.15 4.16 -4.08
N ALA A 34 6.42 3.83 -3.89
CA ALA A 34 6.84 2.92 -2.82
C ALA A 34 6.57 3.50 -1.45
N GLU A 35 6.76 4.81 -1.26
CA GLU A 35 6.42 5.47 0.01
C GLU A 35 4.93 5.36 0.32
N LYS A 36 4.08 5.58 -0.67
CA LYS A 36 2.64 5.44 -0.51
C LYS A 36 2.25 4.00 -0.19
N LEU A 37 2.92 3.04 -0.84
CA LEU A 37 2.69 1.62 -0.59
C LEU A 37 3.08 1.26 0.85
N GLU A 38 4.20 1.76 1.34
CA GLU A 38 4.65 1.54 2.71
C GLU A 38 3.62 2.09 3.70
N MET A 39 3.12 3.30 3.49
CA MET A 39 2.10 3.89 4.35
C MET A 39 0.82 3.07 4.36
N SER A 40 0.39 2.60 3.19
CA SER A 40 -0.81 1.77 3.08
C SER A 40 -0.64 0.45 3.83
N ALA A 41 0.54 -0.15 3.72
CA ALA A 41 0.85 -1.39 4.44
C ALA A 41 0.86 -1.18 5.96
N MET A 42 1.41 -0.05 6.42
CA MET A 42 1.40 0.31 7.84
C MET A 42 -0.02 0.49 8.36
N MET A 43 -0.88 1.15 7.60
CA MET A 43 -2.27 1.35 7.98
C MET A 43 -3.00 0.02 8.07
N LEU A 44 -2.77 -0.87 7.13
CA LEU A 44 -3.35 -2.21 7.15
C LEU A 44 -2.90 -2.98 8.38
N LYS A 45 -1.62 -2.92 8.72
CA LYS A 45 -1.10 -3.58 9.90
C LYS A 45 -1.74 -3.04 11.17
N LYS A 46 -1.89 -1.73 11.29
CA LYS A 46 -2.54 -1.12 12.44
C LYS A 46 -3.98 -1.57 12.57
N TYR A 47 -4.68 -1.70 11.47
CA TYR A 47 -6.06 -2.18 11.47
C TYR A 47 -6.13 -3.63 11.97
N ILE A 48 -5.23 -4.48 11.50
CA ILE A 48 -5.17 -5.88 11.94
C ILE A 48 -4.84 -5.95 13.44
N ASP A 49 -3.87 -5.15 13.89
CA ASP A 49 -3.50 -5.09 15.31
C ASP A 49 -4.70 -4.66 16.17
N TRP A 50 -5.48 -3.70 15.68
CA TRP A 50 -6.68 -3.25 16.37
C TRP A 50 -7.70 -4.39 16.53
N ILE A 51 -7.91 -5.16 15.46
CA ILE A 51 -8.82 -6.31 15.49
C ILE A 51 -8.37 -7.34 16.54
N VAL A 52 -7.07 -7.63 16.55
CA VAL A 52 -6.49 -8.61 17.50
C VAL A 52 -6.71 -8.17 18.94
N ILE A 53 -6.50 -6.86 19.21
CA ILE A 53 -6.64 -6.32 20.58
C ILE A 53 -8.11 -6.31 21.01
N HIS A 54 -9.03 -6.00 20.12
CA HIS A 54 -10.46 -5.84 20.43
C HIS A 54 -11.29 -7.09 20.12
N LYS A 55 -10.65 -8.18 19.87
CA LYS A 55 -11.30 -9.43 19.51
C LYS A 55 -12.05 -10.09 20.68
#